data_8ff7707e925ad31b47d8ac9492a26a74
#
_entry.id   8ff7707e925ad31b47d8ac9492a26a74
#
_cell.length_a   1.000
_cell.length_b   1.000
_cell.length_c   1.000
_cell.angle_alpha   90.00
_cell.angle_beta   90.00
_cell.angle_gamma   90.00
#
_symmetry.space_group_name_H-M   'P 1'
#
loop_
_entity.id
_entity.type
_entity.pdbx_description
1 polymer ?
#
loop_
_entity_poly.entity_id
_entity_poly.type
_entity_poly.pdbx_seq_one_letter_code
_entity_poly.pdbx_strand_id
1 'polypeptide(L)'
;MDTITEASRETPIIRHTDVLVVGSGPGGLAAAIASSRAGAETTLLERYGCFGGNLTQVGVEGFAWYRHDKTVDSEGIGAEFEHRAKSMGASNPEPQSNSHAID
;
A
#
# COMPACT_ATOMS: atom_id res chain seq x y z
N MET A 1 -36.19 10.88 -3.92
CA MET A 1 -34.99 9.98 -3.87
C MET A 1 -35.52 8.57 -3.84
N ASP A 2 -35.19 7.75 -4.83
CA ASP A 2 -35.65 6.38 -4.87
C ASP A 2 -34.92 5.52 -3.86
N THR A 3 -35.60 4.58 -3.25
CA THR A 3 -35.04 3.68 -2.24
C THR A 3 -35.37 2.23 -2.58
N ILE A 4 -34.48 1.34 -2.19
CA ILE A 4 -34.72 -0.09 -2.20
C ILE A 4 -34.70 -0.61 -0.76
N THR A 5 -35.49 -1.62 -0.49
CA THR A 5 -35.50 -2.27 0.82
C THR A 5 -34.72 -3.57 0.76
N GLU A 6 -33.70 -3.71 1.59
CA GLU A 6 -32.99 -4.96 1.79
C GLU A 6 -33.55 -5.72 3.00
N ALA A 7 -33.60 -7.04 2.92
CA ALA A 7 -33.97 -7.86 4.05
C ALA A 7 -32.94 -7.73 5.18
N SER A 8 -33.41 -7.64 6.42
CA SER A 8 -32.53 -7.64 7.59
C SER A 8 -31.81 -8.98 7.71
N ARG A 9 -30.55 -8.93 8.10
CA ARG A 9 -29.72 -10.12 8.37
C ARG A 9 -28.81 -9.89 9.57
N GLU A 10 -28.47 -10.95 10.25
CA GLU A 10 -27.41 -10.93 11.25
C GLU A 10 -26.08 -11.22 10.56
N THR A 11 -25.10 -10.38 10.83
CA THR A 11 -23.75 -10.54 10.29
C THR A 11 -22.77 -10.66 11.47
N PRO A 12 -21.97 -11.73 11.53
CA PRO A 12 -21.03 -11.91 12.63
C PRO A 12 -19.93 -10.85 12.59
N ILE A 13 -19.60 -10.31 13.75
CA ILE A 13 -18.44 -9.43 13.94
C ILE A 13 -17.25 -10.33 14.24
N ILE A 14 -16.28 -10.35 13.37
CA ILE A 14 -15.08 -11.20 13.49
C ILE A 14 -13.91 -10.46 14.16
N ARG A 15 -13.91 -9.13 14.17
CA ARG A 15 -12.86 -8.32 14.78
C ARG A 15 -13.34 -6.90 15.04
N HIS A 16 -12.81 -6.31 16.11
CA HIS A 16 -12.85 -4.87 16.38
C HIS A 16 -11.46 -4.28 16.10
N THR A 17 -11.39 -3.06 15.60
CA THR A 17 -10.15 -2.36 15.29
C THR A 17 -10.40 -0.85 15.27
N ASP A 18 -9.38 -0.05 15.59
CA ASP A 18 -9.49 1.41 15.52
C ASP A 18 -9.48 1.90 14.07
N VAL A 19 -8.65 1.26 13.24
CA VAL A 19 -8.50 1.60 11.82
C VAL A 19 -8.61 0.34 10.97
N LEU A 20 -9.58 0.33 10.07
CA LEU A 20 -9.72 -0.71 9.06
C LEU A 20 -9.26 -0.16 7.71
N VAL A 21 -8.21 -0.76 7.15
CA VAL A 21 -7.74 -0.48 5.79
C VAL A 21 -8.19 -1.61 4.87
N VAL A 22 -8.90 -1.28 3.81
CA VAL A 22 -9.41 -2.26 2.84
C VAL A 22 -8.65 -2.11 1.53
N GLY A 23 -7.87 -3.12 1.20
CA GLY A 23 -6.97 -3.17 0.05
C GLY A 23 -5.53 -2.80 0.42
N SER A 24 -4.59 -3.60 -0.05
CA SER A 24 -3.16 -3.47 0.23
C SER A 24 -2.35 -2.94 -0.96
N GLY A 25 -2.97 -2.17 -1.84
CA GLY A 25 -2.21 -1.40 -2.82
C GLY A 25 -1.25 -0.42 -2.13
N PRO A 26 -0.38 0.28 -2.87
CA PRO A 26 0.62 1.17 -2.28
C PRO A 26 0.07 2.14 -1.24
N GLY A 27 -1.07 2.77 -1.53
CA GLY A 27 -1.75 3.66 -0.59
C GLY A 27 -2.28 2.96 0.66
N GLY A 28 -2.87 1.76 0.49
CA GLY A 28 -3.37 0.97 1.61
C GLY A 28 -2.25 0.48 2.52
N LEU A 29 -1.14 0.02 1.96
CA LEU A 29 0.04 -0.36 2.74
C LEU A 29 0.58 0.85 3.53
N ALA A 30 0.72 1.99 2.87
CA ALA A 30 1.19 3.20 3.54
C ALA A 30 0.24 3.62 4.68
N ALA A 31 -1.06 3.60 4.44
CA ALA A 31 -2.07 3.92 5.45
C ALA A 31 -2.03 2.95 6.64
N ALA A 32 -1.97 1.64 6.39
CA ALA A 32 -1.91 0.64 7.45
C ALA A 32 -0.64 0.76 8.30
N ILE A 33 0.51 0.97 7.66
CA ILE A 33 1.78 1.15 8.37
C ILE A 33 1.77 2.45 9.17
N ALA A 34 1.30 3.56 8.58
CA ALA A 34 1.26 4.85 9.26
C ALA A 34 0.32 4.83 10.47
N SER A 35 -0.89 4.29 10.34
CA SER A 35 -1.83 4.21 11.46
C SER A 35 -1.31 3.31 12.59
N SER A 36 -0.72 2.17 12.25
CA SER A 36 -0.11 1.29 13.24
C SER A 36 1.07 1.96 13.97
N ARG A 37 1.93 2.69 13.24
CA ARG A 37 3.02 3.47 13.85
C ARG A 37 2.54 4.61 14.73
N ALA A 38 1.36 5.15 14.44
CA ALA A 38 0.70 6.15 15.30
C ALA A 38 0.05 5.55 16.55
N GLY A 39 0.11 4.24 16.73
CA GLY A 39 -0.39 3.55 17.92
C GLY A 39 -1.83 3.05 17.82
N ALA A 40 -2.48 3.18 16.66
CA ALA A 40 -3.82 2.66 16.46
C ALA A 40 -3.81 1.13 16.25
N GLU A 41 -4.79 0.43 16.83
CA GLU A 41 -5.04 -0.96 16.47
C GLU A 41 -5.54 -1.01 15.03
N THR A 42 -4.68 -1.48 14.12
CA THR A 42 -4.93 -1.41 12.68
C THR A 42 -5.14 -2.80 12.10
N THR A 43 -6.19 -2.96 11.33
CA THR A 43 -6.45 -4.16 10.54
C THR A 43 -6.38 -3.83 9.05
N LEU A 44 -5.56 -4.58 8.31
CA LEU A 44 -5.47 -4.51 6.86
C LEU A 44 -6.16 -5.73 6.26
N LEU A 45 -7.13 -5.50 5.39
CA LEU A 45 -7.80 -6.55 4.63
C LEU A 45 -7.31 -6.54 3.19
N GLU A 46 -6.91 -7.71 2.71
CA GLU A 46 -6.56 -7.94 1.31
C GLU A 46 -7.32 -9.14 0.76
N ARG A 47 -7.85 -9.03 -0.44
CA ARG A 47 -8.60 -10.11 -1.09
C ARG A 47 -7.69 -11.14 -1.78
N TYR A 48 -6.48 -10.77 -2.13
CA TYR A 48 -5.50 -11.63 -2.79
C TYR A 48 -4.51 -12.24 -1.81
N GLY A 49 -3.80 -13.25 -2.24
CA GLY A 49 -2.82 -13.96 -1.41
C GLY A 49 -1.51 -13.21 -1.14
N CYS A 50 -1.34 -12.01 -1.68
CA CYS A 50 -0.19 -11.17 -1.42
C CYS A 50 -0.57 -9.68 -1.33
N PHE A 51 0.23 -8.91 -0.61
CA PHE A 51 0.12 -7.46 -0.53
C PHE A 51 0.81 -6.78 -1.72
N GLY A 52 0.48 -5.51 -1.96
CA GLY A 52 1.15 -4.65 -2.92
C GLY A 52 0.27 -4.14 -4.05
N GLY A 53 -0.85 -4.79 -4.33
CA GLY A 53 -1.78 -4.36 -5.38
C GLY A 53 -1.09 -4.29 -6.75
N ASN A 54 -1.02 -3.11 -7.35
CA ASN A 54 -0.40 -2.93 -8.66
C ASN A 54 1.07 -3.35 -8.70
N LEU A 55 1.82 -3.18 -7.63
CA LEU A 55 3.23 -3.55 -7.58
C LEU A 55 3.44 -5.06 -7.69
N THR A 56 2.54 -5.86 -7.13
CA THR A 56 2.70 -7.31 -7.04
C THR A 56 1.70 -8.10 -7.89
N GLN A 57 0.44 -7.69 -7.91
CA GLN A 57 -0.62 -8.40 -8.64
C GLN A 57 -0.61 -8.10 -10.14
N VAL A 58 -0.21 -6.91 -10.52
CA VAL A 58 -0.25 -6.42 -11.90
C VAL A 58 1.14 -6.30 -12.51
N GLY A 59 2.20 -6.34 -11.69
CA GLY A 59 3.58 -6.24 -12.15
C GLY A 59 3.98 -4.82 -12.57
N VAL A 60 3.37 -3.81 -11.96
CA VAL A 60 3.83 -2.41 -12.10
C VAL A 60 4.91 -2.17 -11.06
N GLU A 61 6.13 -2.51 -11.38
CA GLU A 61 7.25 -2.59 -10.42
C GLU A 61 7.95 -1.25 -10.21
N GLY A 62 7.82 -0.32 -11.15
CA GLY A 62 8.53 0.95 -11.13
C GLY A 62 7.93 1.98 -10.16
N PHE A 63 8.78 2.56 -9.33
CA PHE A 63 8.46 3.75 -8.52
C PHE A 63 8.74 5.01 -9.32
N ALA A 64 7.94 5.26 -10.37
CA ALA A 64 8.13 6.39 -11.23
C ALA A 64 7.57 7.69 -10.62
N TRP A 65 8.19 8.81 -10.99
CA TRP A 65 7.63 10.15 -10.83
C TRP A 65 7.53 10.74 -9.42
N TYR A 66 8.23 10.20 -8.43
CA TYR A 66 8.28 10.83 -7.11
C TYR A 66 9.61 11.53 -6.81
N ARG A 67 10.50 11.58 -7.78
CA ARG A 67 11.75 12.32 -7.69
C ARG A 67 12.15 12.92 -9.03
N HIS A 68 12.88 14.04 -8.97
CA HIS A 68 13.60 14.67 -10.07
C HIS A 68 15.10 14.43 -9.96
N ASP A 69 15.87 14.89 -10.94
CA ASP A 69 17.33 14.68 -10.99
C ASP A 69 18.09 15.09 -9.71
N LYS A 70 17.56 16.07 -8.99
CA LYS A 70 18.22 16.65 -7.81
C LYS A 70 17.36 16.66 -6.55
N THR A 71 16.11 16.26 -6.63
CA THR A 71 15.15 16.32 -5.52
C THR A 71 14.37 15.02 -5.38
N VAL A 72 13.98 14.73 -4.16
CA VAL A 72 12.96 13.70 -3.85
C VAL A 72 11.69 14.46 -3.52
N ASP A 73 10.69 14.37 -4.38
CA ASP A 73 9.45 15.15 -4.27
C ASP A 73 8.43 14.51 -3.33
N SER A 74 8.58 13.23 -3.07
CA SER A 74 7.76 12.50 -2.11
C SER A 74 8.64 11.63 -1.23
N GLU A 75 8.42 11.71 0.05
CA GLU A 75 9.14 10.94 1.06
C GLU A 75 8.19 10.02 1.84
N GLY A 76 8.63 9.55 2.99
CA GLY A 76 7.84 8.72 3.88
C GLY A 76 7.89 7.25 3.53
N ILE A 77 6.76 6.57 3.69
CA ILE A 77 6.68 5.10 3.59
C ILE A 77 7.02 4.60 2.17
N GLY A 78 6.67 5.34 1.12
CA GLY A 78 7.03 4.97 -0.25
C GLY A 78 8.55 4.94 -0.47
N ALA A 79 9.25 5.98 -0.05
CA ALA A 79 10.71 6.06 -0.11
C ALA A 79 11.37 5.00 0.81
N GLU A 80 10.76 4.70 1.96
CA GLU A 80 11.23 3.64 2.84
C GLU A 80 11.13 2.26 2.18
N PHE A 81 10.06 1.97 1.44
CA PHE A 81 9.93 0.73 0.69
C PHE A 81 11.07 0.56 -0.31
N GLU A 82 11.33 1.56 -1.12
CA GLU A 82 12.43 1.53 -2.08
C GLU A 82 13.78 1.31 -1.40
N HIS A 83 14.04 2.05 -0.33
CA HIS A 83 15.30 1.93 0.41
C HIS A 83 15.48 0.53 1.00
N ARG A 84 14.44 -0.06 1.55
CA ARG A 84 14.48 -1.43 2.09
C ARG A 84 14.66 -2.47 1.00
N ALA A 85 13.91 -2.38 -0.10
CA ALA A 85 14.06 -3.28 -1.24
C ALA A 85 15.49 -3.24 -1.78
N LYS A 86 16.05 -2.05 -1.95
CA LYS A 86 17.42 -1.83 -2.36
C LYS A 86 18.44 -2.47 -1.40
N SER A 87 18.26 -2.28 -0.10
CA SER A 87 19.15 -2.88 0.93
C SER A 87 19.06 -4.41 0.99
N MET A 88 17.96 -4.97 0.57
CA MET A 88 17.74 -6.43 0.47
C MET A 88 18.20 -7.03 -0.86
N GLY A 89 18.63 -6.21 -1.81
CA GLY A 89 18.97 -6.65 -3.17
C GLY A 89 17.77 -7.04 -4.00
N ALA A 90 16.58 -6.56 -3.62
CA ALA A 90 15.30 -6.82 -4.27
C ALA A 90 14.82 -5.61 -5.07
N SER A 91 15.73 -4.93 -5.75
CA SER A 91 15.41 -3.83 -6.65
C SER A 91 16.47 -3.60 -7.69
N ASN A 92 16.05 -3.19 -8.87
CA ASN A 92 16.91 -2.85 -10.00
C ASN A 92 16.80 -1.36 -10.33
N PRO A 93 17.92 -0.68 -10.71
CA PRO A 93 17.86 0.69 -11.17
C PRO A 93 16.99 0.81 -12.43
N GLU A 94 16.11 1.80 -12.46
CA GLU A 94 15.40 2.17 -13.68
C GLU A 94 16.14 3.29 -14.42
N PRO A 95 16.72 3.03 -15.60
CA PRO A 95 17.57 4.02 -16.27
C PRO A 95 16.84 5.30 -16.69
N GLN A 96 15.52 5.25 -16.80
CA GLN A 96 14.73 6.37 -17.35
C GLN A 96 14.07 7.24 -16.29
N SER A 97 14.06 6.87 -15.04
CA SER A 97 13.27 7.57 -14.01
C SER A 97 14.04 7.97 -12.76
N ASN A 98 15.35 7.72 -12.70
CA ASN A 98 16.15 7.89 -11.46
C ASN A 98 15.56 7.19 -10.23
N SER A 99 14.70 6.20 -10.45
CA SER A 99 14.05 5.40 -9.42
C SER A 99 14.53 3.94 -9.48
N HIS A 100 13.95 3.09 -8.68
CA HIS A 100 14.20 1.66 -8.70
C HIS A 100 12.91 0.88 -8.96
N ALA A 101 12.97 -0.12 -9.81
CA ALA A 101 11.97 -1.18 -9.86
C ALA A 101 12.21 -2.16 -8.70
N ILE A 102 11.13 -2.67 -8.15
CA ILE A 102 11.18 -3.71 -7.11
C ILE A 102 10.98 -5.08 -7.78
N ASP A 103 11.83 -6.02 -7.42
CA ASP A 103 11.71 -7.43 -7.83
C ASP A 103 10.69 -8.20 -7.00
#